data_d1e7705965a9edaa7b0cf758a9df2888
#
_entry.id   d1e7705965a9edaa7b0cf758a9df2888
#
_cell.length_a   1.000
_cell.length_b   1.000
_cell.length_c   1.000
_cell.angle_alpha   90.00
_cell.angle_beta   90.00
_cell.angle_gamma   90.00
#
_symmetry.space_group_name_H-M   'P 1'
#
loop_
_entity.id
_entity.type
_entity.pdbx_description
1 polymer ?
#
loop_
_entity_poly.entity_id
_entity_poly.type
_entity_poly.pdbx_seq_one_letter_code
_entity_poly.pdbx_strand_id
1 'polypeptide(L)'
;MSYWDALPARYSVILCDIWGVVHDGVNLYPNAAERLSQWRGEGRKVILITNAPRTAEAVEQQLGRIGLPRKAWDGIATSGEAGIAGLLALDAPVGFIGTVGDREILEGRGVRIADGDDFTDLACTGIEESRPDVAQYSQELERLAKRGVIMHCLNPDRVVVRGGVPEPCAGALADVYENLGGEVCWYGKPHPRIYRHALHLAGDPPSDEVLAIGDSLQTDILGAAQMGLGAVFVSNGISAGMTFPRDFASRNGLDHWHPVAVVDGLA
;
A
#
# COMPACT_ATOMS: atom_id res chain seq x y z
N MET A 1 2.90 -29.27 -11.46
CA MET A 1 2.89 -28.95 -10.02
C MET A 1 3.20 -27.47 -9.94
N SER A 2 2.30 -26.67 -9.39
CA SER A 2 2.48 -25.22 -9.24
C SER A 2 3.60 -24.96 -8.23
N TYR A 3 4.33 -23.84 -8.35
CA TYR A 3 5.27 -23.37 -7.33
C TYR A 3 4.63 -23.34 -5.94
N TRP A 4 3.37 -22.94 -5.88
CA TRP A 4 2.62 -22.79 -4.64
C TRP A 4 2.30 -24.11 -3.91
N ASP A 5 2.28 -25.23 -4.63
CA ASP A 5 2.05 -26.56 -4.05
C ASP A 5 3.25 -27.05 -3.22
N ALA A 6 4.43 -26.44 -3.46
CA ALA A 6 5.68 -26.72 -2.76
C ALA A 6 6.13 -25.57 -1.85
N LEU A 7 5.24 -24.64 -1.50
CA LEU A 7 5.60 -23.49 -0.67
C LEU A 7 6.11 -23.96 0.71
N PRO A 8 7.35 -23.56 1.11
CA PRO A 8 7.94 -24.02 2.35
C PRO A 8 7.07 -23.77 3.58
N ALA A 9 6.97 -24.77 4.47
CA ALA A 9 6.12 -24.70 5.66
C ALA A 9 6.54 -23.59 6.65
N ARG A 10 7.79 -23.11 6.57
CA ARG A 10 8.28 -22.01 7.40
C ARG A 10 7.50 -20.70 7.19
N TYR A 11 6.95 -20.47 5.98
CA TYR A 11 6.14 -19.30 5.72
C TYR A 11 4.74 -19.50 6.32
N SER A 12 4.61 -19.12 7.57
CA SER A 12 3.36 -19.18 8.33
C SER A 12 2.43 -17.99 8.05
N VAL A 13 3.00 -16.89 7.51
CA VAL A 13 2.28 -15.66 7.17
C VAL A 13 2.51 -15.27 5.71
N ILE A 14 1.42 -14.95 5.01
CA ILE A 14 1.41 -14.44 3.64
C ILE A 14 0.93 -12.99 3.66
N LEU A 15 1.76 -12.06 3.18
CA LEU A 15 1.34 -10.69 2.86
C LEU A 15 1.10 -10.62 1.36
N CYS A 16 -0.16 -10.56 0.94
CA CYS A 16 -0.52 -10.63 -0.49
C CYS A 16 -1.02 -9.27 -0.97
N ASP A 17 -0.38 -8.72 -2.01
CA ASP A 17 -0.94 -7.56 -2.71
C ASP A 17 -2.30 -7.89 -3.32
N ILE A 18 -3.11 -6.85 -3.54
CA ILE A 18 -4.47 -6.98 -4.04
C ILE A 18 -4.54 -6.73 -5.54
N TRP A 19 -4.19 -5.52 -6.00
CA TRP A 19 -4.22 -5.13 -7.41
C TRP A 19 -3.07 -5.76 -8.19
N GLY A 20 -3.39 -6.40 -9.32
CA GLY A 20 -2.39 -7.08 -10.14
C GLY A 20 -2.03 -8.50 -9.67
N VAL A 21 -2.46 -8.89 -8.45
CA VAL A 21 -2.22 -10.22 -7.88
C VAL A 21 -3.53 -10.98 -7.62
N VAL A 22 -4.50 -10.35 -6.97
CA VAL A 22 -5.80 -10.96 -6.64
C VAL A 22 -6.85 -10.60 -7.68
N HIS A 23 -6.88 -9.36 -8.17
CA HIS A 23 -7.85 -8.88 -9.15
C HIS A 23 -7.28 -7.76 -10.03
N ASP A 24 -7.95 -7.50 -11.17
CA ASP A 24 -7.66 -6.43 -12.13
C ASP A 24 -8.52 -5.15 -11.91
N GLY A 25 -9.27 -5.11 -10.82
CA GLY A 25 -10.24 -4.06 -10.50
C GLY A 25 -11.68 -4.42 -10.82
N VAL A 26 -11.91 -5.38 -11.70
CA VAL A 26 -13.23 -5.85 -12.14
C VAL A 26 -13.42 -7.33 -11.86
N ASN A 27 -12.41 -8.14 -12.16
CA ASN A 27 -12.47 -9.59 -12.07
C ASN A 27 -11.33 -10.13 -11.20
N LEU A 28 -11.59 -11.23 -10.50
CA LEU A 28 -10.54 -12.01 -9.85
C LEU A 28 -9.63 -12.64 -10.90
N TYR A 29 -8.32 -12.67 -10.60
CA TYR A 29 -7.41 -13.50 -11.38
C TYR A 29 -7.69 -14.99 -11.15
N PRO A 30 -7.38 -15.85 -12.16
CA PRO A 30 -7.58 -17.29 -12.03
C PRO A 30 -6.92 -17.86 -10.77
N ASN A 31 -7.66 -18.70 -10.05
CA ASN A 31 -7.26 -19.40 -8.82
C ASN A 31 -6.89 -18.50 -7.63
N ALA A 32 -7.03 -17.17 -7.69
CA ALA A 32 -6.70 -16.30 -6.57
C ALA A 32 -7.52 -16.62 -5.31
N ALA A 33 -8.83 -16.75 -5.46
CA ALA A 33 -9.72 -17.06 -4.35
C ALA A 33 -9.45 -18.44 -3.74
N GLU A 34 -9.23 -19.44 -4.58
CA GLU A 34 -8.91 -20.81 -4.20
C GLU A 34 -7.58 -20.89 -3.46
N ARG A 35 -6.55 -20.26 -4.00
CA ARG A 35 -5.19 -20.28 -3.43
C ARG A 35 -5.13 -19.62 -2.06
N LEU A 36 -5.68 -18.43 -1.93
CA LEU A 36 -5.74 -17.71 -0.64
C LEU A 36 -6.54 -18.54 0.40
N SER A 37 -7.70 -19.11 -0.01
CA SER A 37 -8.51 -19.94 0.87
C SER A 37 -7.79 -21.22 1.27
N GLN A 38 -7.02 -21.82 0.35
CA GLN A 38 -6.22 -23.03 0.60
C GLN A 38 -5.13 -22.74 1.66
N TRP A 39 -4.35 -21.66 1.51
CA TRP A 39 -3.32 -21.30 2.50
C TRP A 39 -3.89 -21.12 3.88
N ARG A 40 -5.05 -20.47 4.01
CA ARG A 40 -5.75 -20.37 5.30
C ARG A 40 -6.18 -21.73 5.82
N GLY A 41 -6.71 -22.60 4.96
CA GLY A 41 -7.06 -23.99 5.32
C GLY A 41 -5.87 -24.82 5.78
N GLU A 42 -4.67 -24.51 5.29
CA GLU A 42 -3.39 -25.10 5.71
C GLU A 42 -2.83 -24.50 7.02
N GLY A 43 -3.55 -23.53 7.61
CA GLY A 43 -3.14 -22.87 8.87
C GLY A 43 -2.23 -21.67 8.68
N ARG A 44 -1.96 -21.21 7.46
CA ARG A 44 -1.23 -19.97 7.20
C ARG A 44 -2.13 -18.77 7.46
N LYS A 45 -1.57 -17.69 7.97
CA LYS A 45 -2.26 -16.41 8.10
C LYS A 45 -2.13 -15.61 6.82
N VAL A 46 -3.22 -15.16 6.25
CA VAL A 46 -3.23 -14.37 5.01
C VAL A 46 -3.66 -12.93 5.32
N ILE A 47 -2.75 -11.98 5.14
CA ILE A 47 -3.01 -10.54 5.23
C ILE A 47 -2.93 -9.96 3.83
N LEU A 48 -4.01 -9.34 3.37
CA LEU A 48 -4.01 -8.56 2.14
C LEU A 48 -3.37 -7.20 2.42
N ILE A 49 -2.50 -6.72 1.51
CA ILE A 49 -1.78 -5.45 1.69
C ILE A 49 -1.96 -4.56 0.45
N THR A 50 -2.36 -3.29 0.63
CA THR A 50 -2.66 -2.39 -0.50
C THR A 50 -2.31 -0.94 -0.21
N ASN A 51 -1.91 -0.20 -1.25
CA ASN A 51 -1.69 1.25 -1.20
C ASN A 51 -2.98 2.08 -1.22
N ALA A 52 -4.15 1.44 -1.24
CA ALA A 52 -5.42 2.16 -1.20
C ALA A 52 -5.52 3.06 0.04
N PRO A 53 -5.87 4.35 -0.11
CA PRO A 53 -6.04 5.29 1.00
C PRO A 53 -7.38 5.08 1.73
N ARG A 54 -7.97 3.91 1.61
CA ARG A 54 -9.29 3.54 2.12
C ARG A 54 -9.18 2.75 3.41
N THR A 55 -10.30 2.68 4.15
CA THR A 55 -10.40 1.79 5.30
C THR A 55 -10.42 0.32 4.89
N ALA A 56 -10.04 -0.57 5.80
CA ALA A 56 -10.08 -2.01 5.57
C ALA A 56 -11.50 -2.50 5.22
N GLU A 57 -12.53 -1.94 5.86
CA GLU A 57 -13.94 -2.25 5.60
C GLU A 57 -14.37 -1.86 4.17
N ALA A 58 -13.90 -0.71 3.67
CA ALA A 58 -14.21 -0.28 2.31
C ALA A 58 -13.55 -1.18 1.25
N VAL A 59 -12.33 -1.66 1.52
CA VAL A 59 -11.62 -2.63 0.67
C VAL A 59 -12.32 -3.99 0.75
N GLU A 60 -12.72 -4.46 1.94
CA GLU A 60 -13.48 -5.70 2.11
C GLU A 60 -14.78 -5.70 1.31
N GLN A 61 -15.54 -4.60 1.35
CA GLN A 61 -16.77 -4.45 0.55
C GLN A 61 -16.48 -4.51 -0.95
N GLN A 62 -15.38 -3.91 -1.42
CA GLN A 62 -14.97 -3.98 -2.81
C GLN A 62 -14.63 -5.42 -3.21
N LEU A 63 -13.82 -6.11 -2.43
CA LEU A 63 -13.44 -7.51 -2.66
C LEU A 63 -14.66 -8.44 -2.70
N GLY A 64 -15.63 -8.21 -1.80
CA GLY A 64 -16.90 -8.97 -1.80
C GLY A 64 -17.72 -8.75 -3.08
N ARG A 65 -17.76 -7.51 -3.63
CA ARG A 65 -18.44 -7.23 -4.92
C ARG A 65 -17.73 -7.88 -6.11
N ILE A 66 -16.41 -7.99 -6.07
CA ILE A 66 -15.61 -8.67 -7.10
C ILE A 66 -15.74 -10.20 -6.97
N GLY A 67 -16.24 -10.72 -5.83
CA GLY A 67 -16.49 -12.14 -5.60
C GLY A 67 -15.40 -12.86 -4.83
N LEU A 68 -14.46 -12.15 -4.19
CA LEU A 68 -13.48 -12.79 -3.30
C LEU A 68 -14.17 -13.23 -2.00
N PRO A 69 -14.21 -14.55 -1.67
CA PRO A 69 -14.90 -15.01 -0.49
C PRO A 69 -14.18 -14.58 0.80
N ARG A 70 -14.94 -14.16 1.83
CA ARG A 70 -14.38 -13.69 3.12
C ARG A 70 -13.42 -14.67 3.79
N LYS A 71 -13.56 -15.94 3.52
CA LYS A 71 -12.65 -16.99 4.02
C LYS A 71 -11.24 -16.96 3.39
N ALA A 72 -11.00 -16.12 2.38
CA ALA A 72 -9.73 -16.07 1.66
C ALA A 72 -8.63 -15.28 2.41
N TRP A 73 -8.97 -14.46 3.42
CA TRP A 73 -8.00 -13.68 4.19
C TRP A 73 -8.36 -13.57 5.67
N ASP A 74 -7.36 -13.22 6.50
CA ASP A 74 -7.52 -12.97 7.94
C ASP A 74 -7.66 -11.47 8.26
N GLY A 75 -6.92 -10.63 7.53
CA GLY A 75 -6.92 -9.18 7.71
C GLY A 75 -6.55 -8.43 6.43
N ILE A 76 -6.82 -7.13 6.41
CA ILE A 76 -6.49 -6.22 5.32
C ILE A 76 -5.69 -5.06 5.89
N ALA A 77 -4.46 -4.88 5.44
CA ALA A 77 -3.62 -3.74 5.73
C ALA A 77 -3.69 -2.75 4.56
N THR A 78 -4.23 -1.58 4.80
CA THR A 78 -4.29 -0.50 3.82
C THR A 78 -3.36 0.63 4.19
N SER A 79 -2.90 1.38 3.21
CA SER A 79 -2.16 2.62 3.43
C SER A 79 -3.00 3.63 4.23
N GLY A 80 -4.32 3.66 3.98
CA GLY A 80 -5.26 4.49 4.73
C GLY A 80 -5.30 4.14 6.23
N GLU A 81 -5.43 2.86 6.59
CA GLU A 81 -5.44 2.43 8.00
C GLU A 81 -4.10 2.72 8.70
N ALA A 82 -2.99 2.43 8.04
CA ALA A 82 -1.66 2.75 8.57
C ALA A 82 -1.50 4.27 8.80
N GLY A 83 -2.02 5.09 7.87
CA GLY A 83 -2.02 6.55 7.98
C GLY A 83 -2.93 7.06 9.09
N ILE A 84 -4.16 6.56 9.18
CA ILE A 84 -5.10 6.90 10.26
C ILE A 84 -4.47 6.60 11.63
N ALA A 85 -3.89 5.41 11.79
CA ALA A 85 -3.20 5.07 13.04
C ALA A 85 -2.05 6.03 13.37
N GLY A 86 -1.28 6.46 12.35
CA GLY A 86 -0.23 7.46 12.53
C GLY A 86 -0.76 8.84 12.90
N LEU A 87 -1.84 9.29 12.26
CA LEU A 87 -2.47 10.59 12.55
C LEU A 87 -3.13 10.63 13.94
N LEU A 88 -3.75 9.53 14.36
CA LEU A 88 -4.34 9.41 15.71
C LEU A 88 -3.30 9.44 16.84
N ALA A 89 -2.05 9.08 16.53
CA ALA A 89 -0.94 9.18 17.50
C ALA A 89 -0.45 10.62 17.67
N LEU A 90 -0.86 11.56 16.82
CA LEU A 90 -0.60 13.00 16.97
C LEU A 90 -1.59 13.59 17.95
N ASP A 91 -1.10 14.38 18.92
CA ASP A 91 -1.97 15.04 19.89
C ASP A 91 -2.38 16.46 19.46
N ALA A 92 -2.53 16.68 18.16
CA ALA A 92 -2.90 17.97 17.59
C ALA A 92 -3.81 17.80 16.36
N PRO A 93 -4.63 18.81 16.01
CA PRO A 93 -5.33 18.84 14.74
C PRO A 93 -4.34 18.92 13.57
N VAL A 94 -4.70 18.29 12.44
CA VAL A 94 -3.87 18.25 11.23
C VAL A 94 -4.53 19.03 10.10
N GLY A 95 -3.73 19.65 9.23
CA GLY A 95 -4.21 20.15 7.95
C GLY A 95 -4.70 19.00 7.06
N PHE A 96 -5.41 19.30 5.99
CA PHE A 96 -5.95 18.28 5.10
C PHE A 96 -5.86 18.68 3.62
N ILE A 97 -5.38 17.74 2.79
CA ILE A 97 -5.49 17.78 1.33
C ILE A 97 -6.04 16.42 0.87
N GLY A 98 -7.18 16.43 0.17
CA GLY A 98 -7.85 15.25 -0.34
C GLY A 98 -9.30 15.51 -0.69
N THR A 99 -10.06 14.46 -0.98
CA THR A 99 -11.49 14.57 -1.30
C THR A 99 -12.32 14.84 -0.04
N VAL A 100 -13.52 15.40 -0.23
CA VAL A 100 -14.48 15.59 0.87
C VAL A 100 -14.81 14.27 1.57
N GLY A 101 -14.98 13.18 0.80
CA GLY A 101 -15.27 11.87 1.35
C GLY A 101 -14.12 11.30 2.19
N ASP A 102 -12.86 11.55 1.80
CA ASP A 102 -11.70 11.13 2.61
C ASP A 102 -11.64 11.91 3.93
N ARG A 103 -11.96 13.21 3.91
CA ARG A 103 -12.05 14.04 5.12
C ARG A 103 -13.09 13.48 6.09
N GLU A 104 -14.29 13.18 5.60
CA GLU A 104 -15.37 12.59 6.42
C GLU A 104 -14.96 11.25 7.05
N ILE A 105 -14.21 10.42 6.31
CA ILE A 105 -13.66 9.17 6.81
C ILE A 105 -12.66 9.43 7.94
N LEU A 106 -11.70 10.34 7.76
CA LEU A 106 -10.71 10.66 8.78
C LEU A 106 -11.36 11.20 10.06
N GLU A 107 -12.30 12.15 9.92
CA GLU A 107 -13.05 12.74 11.04
C GLU A 107 -13.89 11.67 11.77
N GLY A 108 -14.59 10.82 11.00
CA GLY A 108 -15.37 9.70 11.53
C GLY A 108 -14.53 8.64 12.27
N ARG A 109 -13.22 8.55 11.97
CA ARG A 109 -12.25 7.71 12.66
C ARG A 109 -11.55 8.44 13.84
N GLY A 110 -11.93 9.69 14.12
CA GLY A 110 -11.43 10.47 15.25
C GLY A 110 -10.20 11.33 14.98
N VAL A 111 -9.75 11.43 13.72
CA VAL A 111 -8.70 12.38 13.32
C VAL A 111 -9.28 13.78 13.39
N ARG A 112 -8.61 14.67 14.12
CA ARG A 112 -9.00 16.07 14.22
C ARG A 112 -8.43 16.86 13.07
N ILE A 113 -9.29 17.43 12.21
CA ILE A 113 -8.87 18.30 11.11
C ILE A 113 -8.91 19.76 11.58
N ALA A 114 -7.88 20.53 11.27
CA ALA A 114 -7.77 21.94 11.63
C ALA A 114 -8.75 22.80 10.82
N ASP A 115 -9.37 23.81 11.46
CA ASP A 115 -10.25 24.77 10.79
C ASP A 115 -9.52 25.91 10.05
N GLY A 116 -8.20 25.95 10.15
CA GLY A 116 -7.37 27.01 9.56
C GLY A 116 -5.94 26.53 9.34
N ASP A 117 -5.01 27.49 9.23
CA ASP A 117 -3.61 27.22 8.89
C ASP A 117 -2.70 26.87 10.09
N ASP A 118 -3.24 26.82 11.31
CA ASP A 118 -2.46 26.55 12.53
C ASP A 118 -2.33 25.05 12.80
N PHE A 119 -1.44 24.41 12.05
CA PHE A 119 -1.09 22.99 12.20
C PHE A 119 0.38 22.77 11.83
N THR A 120 0.97 21.70 12.38
CA THR A 120 2.35 21.23 12.13
C THR A 120 2.39 20.01 11.24
N ASP A 121 1.27 19.33 11.06
CA ASP A 121 1.13 18.08 10.33
C ASP A 121 -0.02 18.18 9.34
N LEU A 122 0.16 17.63 8.15
CA LEU A 122 -0.79 17.66 7.03
C LEU A 122 -1.15 16.24 6.62
N ALA A 123 -2.41 15.86 6.71
CA ALA A 123 -2.92 14.63 6.12
C ALA A 123 -3.17 14.82 4.61
N CYS A 124 -2.49 14.02 3.78
CA CYS A 124 -2.66 14.03 2.32
C CYS A 124 -3.16 12.65 1.86
N THR A 125 -4.42 12.57 1.43
CA THR A 125 -5.07 11.33 0.96
C THR A 125 -5.15 11.26 -0.57
N GLY A 126 -5.14 12.41 -1.25
CA GLY A 126 -5.29 12.48 -2.71
C GLY A 126 -5.40 13.90 -3.22
N ILE A 127 -5.91 13.99 -4.44
CA ILE A 127 -6.18 15.23 -5.16
C ILE A 127 -7.62 15.68 -4.87
N GLU A 128 -7.82 16.95 -4.65
CA GLU A 128 -9.17 17.53 -4.51
C GLU A 128 -9.89 17.58 -5.86
N GLU A 129 -11.17 17.32 -5.88
CA GLU A 129 -11.98 17.39 -7.12
C GLU A 129 -11.97 18.79 -7.76
N SER A 130 -11.86 19.84 -6.93
CA SER A 130 -11.81 21.24 -7.37
C SER A 130 -10.45 21.64 -7.96
N ARG A 131 -9.40 20.88 -7.68
CA ARG A 131 -8.00 21.13 -8.10
C ARG A 131 -7.37 19.85 -8.67
N PRO A 132 -7.77 19.39 -9.87
CA PRO A 132 -7.36 18.08 -10.41
C PRO A 132 -5.90 18.02 -10.88
N ASP A 133 -5.21 19.14 -11.00
CA ASP A 133 -3.82 19.21 -11.46
C ASP A 133 -2.87 19.45 -10.29
N VAL A 134 -1.81 18.64 -10.19
CA VAL A 134 -0.74 18.75 -9.19
C VAL A 134 -0.11 20.15 -9.18
N ALA A 135 0.02 20.79 -10.33
CA ALA A 135 0.59 22.14 -10.43
C ALA A 135 -0.19 23.21 -9.63
N GLN A 136 -1.49 22.99 -9.43
CA GLN A 136 -2.34 23.93 -8.67
C GLN A 136 -2.02 23.97 -7.18
N TYR A 137 -1.27 23.00 -6.67
CA TYR A 137 -0.86 22.91 -5.26
C TYR A 137 0.50 23.57 -4.99
N SER A 138 1.27 23.94 -6.02
CA SER A 138 2.68 24.32 -5.89
C SER A 138 2.90 25.46 -4.87
N GLN A 139 2.08 26.51 -4.89
CA GLN A 139 2.21 27.64 -3.96
C GLN A 139 1.87 27.25 -2.52
N GLU A 140 0.84 26.45 -2.34
CA GLU A 140 0.42 25.96 -1.02
C GLU A 140 1.49 25.03 -0.43
N LEU A 141 1.98 24.06 -1.21
CA LEU A 141 3.03 23.14 -0.79
C LEU A 141 4.34 23.88 -0.46
N GLU A 142 4.72 24.88 -1.25
CA GLU A 142 5.90 25.71 -0.96
C GLU A 142 5.74 26.47 0.37
N ARG A 143 4.56 27.05 0.62
CA ARG A 143 4.26 27.74 1.88
C ARG A 143 4.33 26.78 3.08
N LEU A 144 3.77 25.59 2.95
CA LEU A 144 3.77 24.58 4.00
C LEU A 144 5.19 24.04 4.26
N ALA A 145 5.97 23.78 3.21
CA ALA A 145 7.37 23.35 3.34
C ALA A 145 8.22 24.40 4.07
N LYS A 146 8.08 25.69 3.73
CA LYS A 146 8.76 26.81 4.42
C LYS A 146 8.38 26.91 5.91
N ARG A 147 7.18 26.45 6.29
CA ARG A 147 6.73 26.39 7.68
C ARG A 147 7.24 25.15 8.42
N GLY A 148 7.85 24.19 7.73
CA GLY A 148 8.29 22.93 8.30
C GLY A 148 7.14 21.99 8.66
N VAL A 149 6.01 22.09 7.95
CA VAL A 149 4.87 21.15 8.14
C VAL A 149 5.26 19.76 7.67
N ILE A 150 4.95 18.73 8.44
CA ILE A 150 5.19 17.34 8.04
C ILE A 150 3.98 16.83 7.24
N MET A 151 4.20 16.37 6.01
CA MET A 151 3.14 15.77 5.20
C MET A 151 3.01 14.27 5.51
N HIS A 152 1.84 13.82 5.94
CA HIS A 152 1.46 12.43 6.07
C HIS A 152 0.79 11.95 4.78
N CYS A 153 1.52 11.24 3.93
CA CYS A 153 1.03 10.73 2.65
C CYS A 153 0.37 9.36 2.84
N LEU A 154 -0.97 9.33 2.77
CA LEU A 154 -1.78 8.12 2.98
C LEU A 154 -1.96 7.29 1.70
N ASN A 155 -1.54 7.78 0.55
CA ASN A 155 -1.54 7.06 -0.73
C ASN A 155 -0.24 7.32 -1.48
N PRO A 156 0.75 6.41 -1.42
CA PRO A 156 2.06 6.63 -2.05
C PRO A 156 2.05 6.48 -3.57
N ASP A 157 0.96 6.00 -4.17
CA ASP A 157 0.86 5.90 -5.61
C ASP A 157 0.89 7.30 -6.25
N ARG A 158 1.58 7.44 -7.40
CA ARG A 158 1.68 8.71 -8.13
C ARG A 158 0.50 8.91 -9.04
N VAL A 159 0.04 7.82 -9.64
CA VAL A 159 -1.06 7.80 -10.61
C VAL A 159 -1.87 6.53 -10.42
N VAL A 160 -3.18 6.63 -10.54
CA VAL A 160 -4.10 5.50 -10.68
C VAL A 160 -4.84 5.63 -12.01
N VAL A 161 -5.13 4.51 -12.64
CA VAL A 161 -5.95 4.50 -13.88
C VAL A 161 -7.39 4.16 -13.49
N ARG A 162 -8.30 5.08 -13.72
CA ARG A 162 -9.72 4.90 -13.45
C ARG A 162 -10.53 5.09 -14.72
N GLY A 163 -11.24 4.06 -15.16
CA GLY A 163 -12.00 4.11 -16.42
C GLY A 163 -11.13 4.41 -17.66
N GLY A 164 -9.86 4.02 -17.66
CA GLY A 164 -8.89 4.30 -18.74
C GLY A 164 -8.25 5.70 -18.67
N VAL A 165 -8.60 6.53 -17.67
CA VAL A 165 -8.02 7.87 -17.48
C VAL A 165 -7.00 7.83 -16.34
N PRO A 166 -5.75 8.27 -16.55
CA PRO A 166 -4.78 8.43 -15.48
C PRO A 166 -5.16 9.63 -14.59
N GLU A 167 -5.25 9.39 -13.29
CA GLU A 167 -5.53 10.40 -12.26
C GLU A 167 -4.35 10.47 -11.29
N PRO A 168 -3.85 11.68 -10.95
CA PRO A 168 -2.78 11.82 -9.97
C PRO A 168 -3.30 11.46 -8.56
N CYS A 169 -2.39 10.91 -7.74
CA CYS A 169 -2.66 10.53 -6.36
C CYS A 169 -1.82 11.37 -5.38
N ALA A 170 -2.01 11.15 -4.07
CA ALA A 170 -1.27 11.88 -3.03
C ALA A 170 0.25 11.75 -3.17
N GLY A 171 0.76 10.61 -3.65
CA GLY A 171 2.19 10.41 -3.89
C GLY A 171 2.79 11.41 -4.88
N ALA A 172 2.01 11.87 -5.87
CA ALA A 172 2.47 12.92 -6.79
C ALA A 172 2.63 14.28 -6.08
N LEU A 173 1.75 14.61 -5.12
CA LEU A 173 1.88 15.81 -4.28
C LEU A 173 3.06 15.69 -3.32
N ALA A 174 3.24 14.51 -2.75
CA ALA A 174 4.32 14.22 -1.81
C ALA A 174 5.70 14.34 -2.49
N ASP A 175 5.86 13.86 -3.74
CA ASP A 175 7.09 14.05 -4.52
C ASP A 175 7.39 15.55 -4.75
N VAL A 176 6.37 16.36 -5.10
CA VAL A 176 6.53 17.82 -5.22
C VAL A 176 6.93 18.43 -3.88
N TYR A 177 6.31 17.97 -2.79
CA TYR A 177 6.59 18.49 -1.45
C TYR A 177 8.04 18.22 -1.01
N GLU A 178 8.54 16.98 -1.21
CA GLU A 178 9.96 16.63 -0.96
C GLU A 178 10.92 17.47 -1.81
N ASN A 179 10.59 17.69 -3.10
CA ASN A 179 11.42 18.54 -3.99
C ASN A 179 11.45 20.00 -3.53
N LEU A 180 10.46 20.48 -2.80
CA LEU A 180 10.42 21.79 -2.16
C LEU A 180 11.13 21.82 -0.78
N GLY A 181 11.73 20.71 -0.35
CA GLY A 181 12.40 20.54 0.93
C GLY A 181 11.50 20.23 2.10
N GLY A 182 10.22 19.85 1.84
CA GLY A 182 9.29 19.38 2.86
C GLY A 182 9.58 17.97 3.32
N GLU A 183 9.21 17.66 4.55
CA GLU A 183 9.31 16.31 5.12
C GLU A 183 8.02 15.52 4.86
N VAL A 184 8.16 14.25 4.42
CA VAL A 184 7.02 13.35 4.15
C VAL A 184 7.09 12.08 4.99
N CYS A 185 6.01 11.80 5.72
CA CYS A 185 5.74 10.51 6.34
C CYS A 185 4.91 9.65 5.40
N TRP A 186 5.53 8.62 4.80
CA TRP A 186 4.90 7.72 3.86
C TRP A 186 4.24 6.53 4.58
N TYR A 187 3.00 6.15 4.20
CA TYR A 187 2.24 5.09 4.86
C TYR A 187 1.99 3.85 4.01
N GLY A 188 2.18 3.89 2.70
CA GLY A 188 2.03 2.72 1.82
C GLY A 188 3.35 2.07 1.40
N LYS A 189 3.26 0.99 0.61
CA LYS A 189 4.41 0.30 0.02
C LYS A 189 5.20 1.24 -0.90
N PRO A 190 6.54 1.21 -0.89
CA PRO A 190 7.45 0.27 -0.23
C PRO A 190 7.82 0.65 1.21
N HIS A 191 7.22 1.67 1.79
CA HIS A 191 7.66 2.23 3.06
C HIS A 191 7.32 1.33 4.27
N PRO A 192 8.16 1.30 5.32
CA PRO A 192 8.05 0.33 6.42
C PRO A 192 6.74 0.39 7.22
N ARG A 193 6.04 1.54 7.24
CA ARG A 193 4.86 1.73 8.09
C ARG A 193 3.72 0.77 7.75
N ILE A 194 3.43 0.56 6.47
CA ILE A 194 2.37 -0.37 6.07
C ILE A 194 2.74 -1.82 6.36
N TYR A 195 4.03 -2.18 6.19
CA TYR A 195 4.48 -3.53 6.53
C TYR A 195 4.40 -3.81 8.03
N ARG A 196 4.81 -2.85 8.88
CA ARG A 196 4.63 -2.97 10.33
C ARG A 196 3.16 -3.11 10.72
N HIS A 197 2.28 -2.34 10.08
CA HIS A 197 0.83 -2.49 10.29
C HIS A 197 0.35 -3.88 9.86
N ALA A 198 0.75 -4.39 8.70
CA ALA A 198 0.41 -5.73 8.24
C ALA A 198 0.96 -6.84 9.15
N LEU A 199 2.21 -6.71 9.61
CA LEU A 199 2.82 -7.64 10.56
C LEU A 199 2.10 -7.64 11.91
N HIS A 200 1.71 -6.48 12.40
CA HIS A 200 0.91 -6.37 13.63
C HIS A 200 -0.44 -7.08 13.51
N LEU A 201 -1.16 -6.92 12.39
CA LEU A 201 -2.37 -7.68 12.09
C LEU A 201 -2.11 -9.19 12.03
N ALA A 202 -0.90 -9.58 11.65
CA ALA A 202 -0.48 -10.98 11.63
C ALA A 202 -0.05 -11.52 13.00
N GLY A 203 0.09 -10.68 14.05
CA GLY A 203 0.53 -11.08 15.38
C GLY A 203 2.05 -10.99 15.55
N ASP A 204 2.70 -10.10 14.81
CA ASP A 204 4.13 -9.78 14.88
C ASP A 204 5.06 -11.01 14.71
N PRO A 205 4.90 -11.80 13.62
CA PRO A 205 5.71 -12.99 13.37
C PRO A 205 7.18 -12.63 13.09
N PRO A 206 8.13 -13.56 13.27
CA PRO A 206 9.48 -13.42 12.79
C PRO A 206 9.53 -13.16 11.27
N SER A 207 10.46 -12.32 10.79
CA SER A 207 10.53 -11.93 9.38
C SER A 207 10.80 -13.09 8.42
N ASP A 208 11.52 -14.13 8.86
CA ASP A 208 11.84 -15.32 8.08
C ASP A 208 10.64 -16.30 7.94
N GLU A 209 9.57 -16.08 8.70
CA GLU A 209 8.28 -16.77 8.57
C GLU A 209 7.29 -16.05 7.65
N VAL A 210 7.63 -14.87 7.14
CA VAL A 210 6.72 -14.03 6.34
C VAL A 210 7.11 -14.08 4.86
N LEU A 211 6.13 -14.30 4.01
CA LEU A 211 6.27 -14.20 2.56
C LEU A 211 5.37 -13.10 2.01
N ALA A 212 5.99 -12.10 1.39
CA ALA A 212 5.27 -11.09 0.62
C ALA A 212 5.05 -11.58 -0.82
N ILE A 213 3.90 -11.24 -1.41
CA ILE A 213 3.55 -11.56 -2.79
C ILE A 213 3.06 -10.28 -3.45
N GLY A 214 3.66 -9.90 -4.56
CA GLY A 214 3.28 -8.67 -5.26
C GLY A 214 3.80 -8.62 -6.68
N ASP A 215 3.24 -7.70 -7.48
CA ASP A 215 3.51 -7.56 -8.91
C ASP A 215 4.32 -6.30 -9.26
N SER A 216 4.61 -5.45 -8.27
CA SER A 216 5.36 -4.21 -8.46
C SER A 216 6.75 -4.29 -7.83
N LEU A 217 7.78 -4.09 -8.67
CA LEU A 217 9.18 -4.07 -8.21
C LEU A 217 9.45 -2.92 -7.24
N GLN A 218 8.81 -1.76 -7.45
CA GLN A 218 9.10 -0.53 -6.71
C GLN A 218 8.28 -0.40 -5.42
N THR A 219 7.24 -1.18 -5.26
CA THR A 219 6.38 -1.14 -4.07
C THR A 219 6.48 -2.43 -3.27
N ASP A 220 5.98 -3.55 -3.82
CA ASP A 220 5.90 -4.83 -3.11
C ASP A 220 7.26 -5.43 -2.84
N ILE A 221 8.04 -5.57 -3.92
CA ILE A 221 9.30 -6.29 -3.84
C ILE A 221 10.36 -5.48 -3.10
N LEU A 222 10.44 -4.18 -3.41
CA LEU A 222 11.36 -3.28 -2.71
C LEU A 222 11.03 -3.21 -1.21
N GLY A 223 9.75 -3.02 -0.88
CA GLY A 223 9.34 -2.92 0.52
C GLY A 223 9.57 -4.20 1.30
N ALA A 224 9.24 -5.38 0.73
CA ALA A 224 9.52 -6.67 1.36
C ALA A 224 11.02 -6.85 1.59
N ALA A 225 11.86 -6.52 0.60
CA ALA A 225 13.31 -6.60 0.72
C ALA A 225 13.88 -5.69 1.80
N GLN A 226 13.42 -4.44 1.88
CA GLN A 226 13.80 -3.48 2.93
C GLN A 226 13.40 -3.93 4.33
N MET A 227 12.30 -4.68 4.44
CA MET A 227 11.82 -5.26 5.70
C MET A 227 12.49 -6.61 6.04
N GLY A 228 13.38 -7.12 5.18
CA GLY A 228 14.03 -8.42 5.37
C GLY A 228 13.10 -9.62 5.22
N LEU A 229 11.98 -9.44 4.49
CA LEU A 229 11.00 -10.51 4.24
C LEU A 229 11.37 -11.32 3.00
N GLY A 230 10.91 -12.58 2.94
CA GLY A 230 10.85 -13.31 1.69
C GLY A 230 9.82 -12.66 0.75
N ALA A 231 10.10 -12.66 -0.57
CA ALA A 231 9.12 -12.17 -1.53
C ALA A 231 9.00 -13.04 -2.77
N VAL A 232 7.80 -13.14 -3.31
CA VAL A 232 7.51 -13.71 -4.64
C VAL A 232 7.05 -12.59 -5.56
N PHE A 233 7.73 -12.45 -6.69
CA PHE A 233 7.35 -11.50 -7.72
C PHE A 233 6.35 -12.14 -8.69
N VAL A 234 5.18 -11.49 -8.86
CA VAL A 234 4.14 -11.89 -9.82
C VAL A 234 4.34 -11.10 -11.11
N SER A 235 4.65 -11.81 -12.21
CA SER A 235 5.07 -11.18 -13.47
C SER A 235 3.92 -10.79 -14.41
N ASN A 236 2.70 -11.22 -14.16
CA ASN A 236 1.52 -10.93 -15.01
C ASN A 236 0.62 -9.78 -14.53
N GLY A 237 0.99 -9.07 -13.45
CA GLY A 237 0.28 -7.91 -12.96
C GLY A 237 0.66 -6.60 -13.67
N ILE A 238 0.88 -5.53 -12.93
CA ILE A 238 1.33 -4.21 -13.47
C ILE A 238 2.64 -4.34 -14.25
N SER A 239 3.50 -5.29 -13.85
CA SER A 239 4.79 -5.59 -14.49
C SER A 239 4.70 -6.64 -15.61
N ALA A 240 3.54 -6.81 -16.26
CA ALA A 240 3.33 -7.84 -17.28
C ALA A 240 4.41 -7.79 -18.38
N GLY A 241 5.04 -8.95 -18.62
CA GLY A 241 6.12 -9.09 -19.60
C GLY A 241 7.50 -8.63 -19.11
N MET A 242 7.64 -8.17 -17.88
CA MET A 242 8.93 -7.82 -17.30
C MET A 242 9.59 -9.07 -16.68
N THR A 243 10.87 -9.25 -16.97
CA THR A 243 11.72 -10.21 -16.24
C THR A 243 12.27 -9.52 -14.98
N PHE A 244 12.44 -10.28 -13.90
CA PHE A 244 13.05 -9.74 -12.69
C PHE A 244 14.48 -9.22 -12.99
N PRO A 245 14.77 -7.93 -12.71
CA PRO A 245 16.06 -7.33 -13.05
C PRO A 245 17.20 -7.95 -12.21
N ARG A 246 18.27 -8.40 -12.87
CA ARG A 246 19.43 -8.99 -12.17
C ARG A 246 20.16 -8.03 -11.26
N ASP A 247 20.06 -6.74 -11.55
CA ASP A 247 20.69 -5.65 -10.80
C ASP A 247 19.75 -4.98 -9.79
N PHE A 248 18.56 -5.57 -9.53
CA PHE A 248 17.58 -5.04 -8.60
C PHE A 248 18.18 -4.77 -7.21
N ALA A 249 18.89 -5.75 -6.65
CA ALA A 249 19.47 -5.62 -5.31
C ALA A 249 20.51 -4.48 -5.26
N SER A 250 21.45 -4.46 -6.21
CA SER A 250 22.51 -3.43 -6.24
C SER A 250 21.97 -2.03 -6.48
N ARG A 251 20.96 -1.85 -7.34
CA ARG A 251 20.31 -0.56 -7.59
C ARG A 251 19.60 0.00 -6.35
N ASN A 252 19.13 -0.88 -5.47
CA ASN A 252 18.37 -0.50 -4.28
C ASN A 252 19.19 -0.58 -2.98
N GLY A 253 20.50 -0.80 -3.04
CA GLY A 253 21.37 -0.91 -1.87
C GLY A 253 21.05 -2.11 -0.97
N LEU A 254 20.56 -3.19 -1.57
CA LEU A 254 20.17 -4.43 -0.88
C LEU A 254 21.26 -5.47 -1.11
N ASP A 255 22.04 -5.80 -0.09
CA ASP A 255 23.13 -6.78 -0.19
C ASP A 255 22.58 -8.18 -0.53
N HIS A 256 22.88 -8.66 -1.75
CA HIS A 256 22.59 -10.03 -2.23
C HIS A 256 21.13 -10.51 -2.09
N TRP A 257 20.16 -9.61 -1.90
CA TRP A 257 18.78 -10.00 -1.79
C TRP A 257 18.20 -10.44 -3.15
N HIS A 258 17.44 -11.53 -3.17
CA HIS A 258 16.74 -12.04 -4.33
C HIS A 258 15.31 -12.46 -3.94
N PRO A 259 14.33 -12.37 -4.84
CA PRO A 259 13.02 -12.94 -4.59
C PRO A 259 13.13 -14.46 -4.43
N VAL A 260 12.27 -15.01 -3.60
CA VAL A 260 12.17 -16.46 -3.37
C VAL A 260 11.76 -17.18 -4.67
N ALA A 261 10.90 -16.54 -5.46
CA ALA A 261 10.49 -17.00 -6.77
C ALA A 261 9.96 -15.84 -7.65
N VAL A 262 9.87 -16.12 -8.95
CA VAL A 262 9.12 -15.32 -9.93
C VAL A 262 8.08 -16.25 -10.53
N VAL A 263 6.80 -15.83 -10.53
CA VAL A 263 5.65 -16.62 -10.98
C VAL A 263 4.72 -15.77 -11.82
N ASP A 264 3.85 -16.42 -12.61
CA ASP A 264 2.89 -15.71 -13.45
C ASP A 264 1.60 -15.30 -12.71
N GLY A 265 1.34 -15.85 -11.54
CA GLY A 265 0.14 -15.57 -10.74
C GLY A 265 -0.02 -16.56 -9.60
N LEU A 266 -1.22 -16.59 -9.03
CA LEU A 266 -1.57 -17.48 -7.91
C LEU A 266 -2.06 -18.89 -8.35
N ALA A 267 -2.01 -19.15 -9.66
CA ALA A 267 -2.43 -20.43 -10.24
C ALA A 267 -1.42 -21.57 -9.98
#